data_0dde3f8d1fa915fdacf125e3d4d3662c
#
_entry.id   0dde3f8d1fa915fdacf125e3d4d3662c
#
_cell.length_a   1.000
_cell.length_b   1.000
_cell.length_c   1.000
_cell.angle_alpha   90.00
_cell.angle_beta   90.00
_cell.angle_gamma   90.00
#
_symmetry.space_group_name_H-M   'P 1'
#
loop_
_entity.id
_entity.type
_entity.pdbx_description
1 polymer ?
#
loop_
_entity_poly.entity_id
_entity_poly.type
_entity_poly.pdbx_seq_one_letter_code
_entity_poly.pdbx_strand_id
1 'polypeptide(L)'
;MTGWQRIIFKHQYGEYLRKYTDLPGRIAAAGASVGCNAVLAFGWWKEGMDNGYPNYSVDDSQGGDAAWKKAITEYRSGGNRLLLYFNGRLIDVESDFYRSGDGAKVANRDNTGREFTEHYKFTGEGTTLGYYDSRTFVIADMSKRLWRDQLLAWADRAMSYGADAVFYDQLGVAEEFPGWDLSREYPVQDIFTGRYKADALREIRDHIKAKDPEFALGTEWLSDCTSQFCDFVHIVEFTALPESFPEWFRYTFPEVIWSDRCVRDDNDVPRRVNNTLLKGLRNDIEVFRCRGLIDETPVYQAHLAKINALRHAYPELLLEGRYTATDGFSCSNPALSARSYTAGGRMAVVVTNLDAKVQKGKISVPGYRLAEGRTLDGEKLSGNSIRLKQNDLVILVYEKSR
;
A
#
# COMPACT_ATOMS: atom_id res chain seq x y z
N MET A 1 -10.21 -1.24 -6.40
CA MET A 1 -9.07 -0.30 -6.60
C MET A 1 -8.00 -0.97 -7.43
N THR A 2 -7.44 -0.25 -8.41
CA THR A 2 -6.25 -0.69 -9.19
C THR A 2 -4.93 -0.44 -8.46
N GLY A 3 -4.93 0.47 -7.49
CA GLY A 3 -3.83 0.92 -6.67
C GLY A 3 -4.19 2.26 -6.03
N TRP A 4 -3.22 2.97 -5.52
CA TRP A 4 -3.38 4.32 -4.95
C TRP A 4 -2.16 5.19 -5.25
N GLN A 5 -2.36 6.50 -5.27
CA GLN A 5 -1.29 7.48 -5.27
C GLN A 5 -0.89 7.78 -3.82
N ARG A 6 0.39 7.73 -3.54
CA ARG A 6 1.00 8.12 -2.28
C ARG A 6 1.38 9.59 -2.36
N ILE A 7 0.71 10.44 -1.60
CA ILE A 7 0.82 11.90 -1.71
C ILE A 7 1.20 12.50 -0.36
N ILE A 8 2.29 13.27 -0.32
CA ILE A 8 2.67 14.08 0.83
C ILE A 8 2.13 15.51 0.64
N PHE A 9 1.35 16.01 1.59
CA PHE A 9 0.85 17.39 1.61
C PHE A 9 1.90 18.34 2.16
N LYS A 10 2.44 18.04 3.33
CA LYS A 10 3.53 18.80 3.95
C LYS A 10 4.69 17.87 4.26
N HIS A 11 5.86 18.24 3.78
CA HIS A 11 7.08 17.45 3.93
C HIS A 11 7.70 17.62 5.32
N GLN A 12 8.58 16.69 5.72
CA GLN A 12 9.28 16.70 7.01
C GLN A 12 10.14 17.96 7.26
N TYR A 13 10.51 18.67 6.22
CA TYR A 13 11.23 19.95 6.32
C TYR A 13 10.31 21.18 6.48
N GLY A 14 8.98 20.98 6.67
CA GLY A 14 8.01 22.05 6.78
C GLY A 14 7.54 22.63 5.44
N GLU A 15 8.01 22.09 4.31
CA GLU A 15 7.65 22.51 2.96
C GLU A 15 6.28 21.93 2.56
N TYR A 16 5.39 22.81 2.06
CA TYR A 16 4.12 22.38 1.51
C TYR A 16 4.30 21.95 0.06
N LEU A 17 4.12 20.66 -0.20
CA LEU A 17 4.16 20.11 -1.55
C LEU A 17 2.78 20.21 -2.23
N ARG A 18 1.72 20.12 -1.45
CA ARG A 18 0.32 20.17 -1.94
C ARG A 18 -0.57 20.90 -0.94
N LYS A 19 -1.60 21.56 -1.47
CA LYS A 19 -2.67 22.15 -0.65
C LYS A 19 -3.84 21.17 -0.54
N TYR A 20 -4.70 21.34 0.47
CA TYR A 20 -5.93 20.54 0.59
C TYR A 20 -6.80 20.68 -0.66
N THR A 21 -6.85 21.87 -1.25
CA THR A 21 -7.60 22.16 -2.48
C THR A 21 -7.08 21.44 -3.72
N ASP A 22 -5.85 20.90 -3.70
CA ASP A 22 -5.31 20.12 -4.81
C ASP A 22 -5.91 18.72 -4.90
N LEU A 23 -6.46 18.20 -3.77
CA LEU A 23 -6.98 16.85 -3.67
C LEU A 23 -8.11 16.58 -4.69
N PRO A 24 -9.22 17.36 -4.75
CA PRO A 24 -10.32 17.12 -5.69
C PRO A 24 -9.99 17.51 -7.14
N GLY A 25 -8.97 18.33 -7.34
CA GLY A 25 -8.59 18.83 -8.67
C GLY A 25 -7.36 18.13 -9.24
N ARG A 26 -6.19 18.66 -8.96
CA ARG A 26 -4.92 18.25 -9.55
C ARG A 26 -4.55 16.80 -9.27
N ILE A 27 -4.74 16.35 -8.02
CA ILE A 27 -4.40 14.98 -7.59
C ILE A 27 -5.40 13.98 -8.19
N ALA A 28 -6.70 14.29 -8.17
CA ALA A 28 -7.73 13.46 -8.79
C ALA A 28 -7.48 13.28 -10.30
N ALA A 29 -7.15 14.37 -11.02
CA ALA A 29 -6.87 14.33 -12.44
C ALA A 29 -5.64 13.47 -12.78
N ALA A 30 -4.56 13.59 -11.98
CA ALA A 30 -3.37 12.77 -12.14
C ALA A 30 -3.70 11.28 -11.97
N GLY A 31 -4.46 10.90 -10.94
CA GLY A 31 -4.90 9.51 -10.74
C GLY A 31 -5.78 9.00 -11.88
N ALA A 32 -6.75 9.80 -12.31
CA ALA A 32 -7.66 9.45 -13.40
C ALA A 32 -6.90 9.14 -14.70
N SER A 33 -5.80 9.84 -14.99
CA SER A 33 -4.97 9.62 -16.18
C SER A 33 -4.38 8.21 -16.30
N VAL A 34 -4.30 7.49 -15.18
CA VAL A 34 -3.82 6.11 -15.12
C VAL A 34 -4.89 5.12 -14.63
N GLY A 35 -6.15 5.54 -14.57
CA GLY A 35 -7.25 4.69 -14.08
C GLY A 35 -7.10 4.32 -12.60
N CYS A 36 -6.50 5.20 -11.78
CA CYS A 36 -6.36 5.05 -10.34
C CYS A 36 -7.23 6.11 -9.64
N ASN A 37 -8.17 5.67 -8.82
CA ASN A 37 -9.12 6.52 -8.13
C ASN A 37 -8.92 6.56 -6.60
N ALA A 38 -7.71 6.31 -6.14
CA ALA A 38 -7.43 6.31 -4.71
C ALA A 38 -6.15 7.10 -4.38
N VAL A 39 -6.15 7.71 -3.20
CA VAL A 39 -5.00 8.42 -2.61
C VAL A 39 -4.75 7.91 -1.20
N LEU A 40 -3.49 7.65 -0.88
CA LEU A 40 -3.00 7.50 0.48
C LEU A 40 -2.31 8.83 0.87
N ALA A 41 -2.96 9.58 1.75
CA ALA A 41 -2.55 10.94 2.11
C ALA A 41 -1.59 10.93 3.30
N PHE A 42 -0.40 11.47 3.10
CA PHE A 42 0.67 11.66 4.09
C PHE A 42 0.87 13.14 4.39
N GLY A 43 1.40 13.45 5.57
CA GLY A 43 1.75 14.83 5.93
C GLY A 43 0.59 15.81 5.83
N TRP A 44 -0.65 15.33 5.98
CA TRP A 44 -1.88 16.13 5.92
C TRP A 44 -2.09 16.96 7.19
N TRP A 45 -1.34 16.70 8.25
CA TRP A 45 -1.42 17.40 9.54
C TRP A 45 -0.41 18.57 9.62
N LYS A 46 -0.59 19.42 10.61
CA LYS A 46 0.10 20.71 10.80
C LYS A 46 1.62 20.58 10.80
N GLU A 47 2.16 19.58 11.50
CA GLU A 47 3.60 19.39 11.63
C GLU A 47 4.22 18.78 10.36
N GLY A 48 3.45 18.05 9.56
CA GLY A 48 3.88 17.40 8.32
C GLY A 48 4.52 16.03 8.54
N MET A 49 4.88 15.38 7.45
CA MET A 49 5.46 14.03 7.45
C MET A 49 6.66 13.92 8.38
N ASP A 50 6.75 12.82 9.11
CA ASP A 50 7.81 12.52 10.07
C ASP A 50 8.02 13.58 11.17
N ASN A 51 6.96 14.29 11.55
CA ASN A 51 7.00 15.27 12.63
C ASN A 51 5.76 15.18 13.54
N GLY A 52 5.97 15.39 14.82
CA GLY A 52 4.93 15.64 15.81
C GLY A 52 4.05 14.45 16.17
N TYR A 53 4.39 13.24 15.78
CA TYR A 53 3.62 12.04 16.16
C TYR A 53 3.47 11.94 17.69
N PRO A 54 2.30 11.68 18.22
CA PRO A 54 1.02 11.31 17.63
C PRO A 54 0.05 12.48 17.40
N ASN A 55 0.51 13.70 17.27
CA ASN A 55 -0.33 14.87 17.08
C ASN A 55 -0.71 15.00 15.59
N TYR A 56 -1.96 14.67 15.25
CA TYR A 56 -2.46 14.74 13.89
C TYR A 56 -3.53 15.84 13.72
N SER A 57 -3.25 17.01 14.23
CA SER A 57 -4.11 18.17 14.05
C SER A 57 -4.05 18.69 12.62
N VAL A 58 -5.20 19.01 12.03
CA VAL A 58 -5.28 19.61 10.69
C VAL A 58 -4.62 20.98 10.70
N ASP A 59 -4.05 21.38 9.58
CA ASP A 59 -3.30 22.62 9.46
C ASP A 59 -4.25 23.84 9.26
N ASP A 60 -4.35 24.70 10.25
CA ASP A 60 -5.19 25.91 10.21
C ASP A 60 -4.74 26.88 9.10
N SER A 61 -3.45 26.88 8.74
CA SER A 61 -2.94 27.73 7.67
C SER A 61 -3.47 27.33 6.29
N GLN A 62 -4.01 26.11 6.15
CA GLN A 62 -4.69 25.62 4.95
C GLN A 62 -6.22 25.66 5.09
N GLY A 63 -6.76 26.30 6.13
CA GLY A 63 -8.18 26.45 6.40
C GLY A 63 -8.76 25.42 7.38
N GLY A 64 -7.92 24.66 8.06
CA GLY A 64 -8.27 23.78 9.16
C GLY A 64 -9.23 22.65 8.78
N ASP A 65 -9.95 22.13 9.78
CA ASP A 65 -10.88 20.99 9.63
C ASP A 65 -11.94 21.20 8.55
N ALA A 66 -12.47 22.40 8.43
CA ALA A 66 -13.52 22.70 7.44
C ALA A 66 -13.01 22.56 6.00
N ALA A 67 -11.81 23.07 5.73
CA ALA A 67 -11.19 22.97 4.41
C ALA A 67 -10.80 21.53 4.08
N TRP A 68 -10.25 20.79 5.05
CA TRP A 68 -9.88 19.38 4.87
C TRP A 68 -11.11 18.50 4.59
N LYS A 69 -12.16 18.59 5.38
CA LYS A 69 -13.42 17.86 5.16
C LYS A 69 -14.06 18.20 3.82
N LYS A 70 -14.06 19.50 3.44
CA LYS A 70 -14.55 19.93 2.13
C LYS A 70 -13.77 19.28 1.00
N ALA A 71 -12.43 19.31 1.05
CA ALA A 71 -11.58 18.70 0.03
C ALA A 71 -11.82 17.18 -0.10
N ILE A 72 -11.98 16.48 1.01
CA ILE A 72 -12.31 15.04 1.02
C ILE A 72 -13.68 14.79 0.39
N THR A 73 -14.70 15.56 0.79
CA THR A 73 -16.06 15.42 0.27
C THR A 73 -16.10 15.62 -1.25
N GLU A 74 -15.45 16.68 -1.74
CA GLU A 74 -15.35 16.98 -3.17
C GLU A 74 -14.57 15.86 -3.92
N TYR A 75 -13.46 15.37 -3.36
CA TYR A 75 -12.68 14.29 -3.94
C TYR A 75 -13.51 13.01 -4.06
N ARG A 76 -14.22 12.63 -3.02
CA ARG A 76 -15.04 11.42 -2.99
C ARG A 76 -16.28 11.53 -3.90
N SER A 77 -16.84 12.71 -4.06
CA SER A 77 -17.99 12.93 -4.97
C SER A 77 -17.62 12.64 -6.44
N GLY A 78 -16.35 12.71 -6.79
CA GLY A 78 -15.81 12.27 -8.08
C GLY A 78 -15.61 10.75 -8.22
N GLY A 79 -16.10 9.93 -7.28
CA GLY A 79 -15.90 8.47 -7.29
C GLY A 79 -14.53 8.02 -6.79
N ASN A 80 -13.80 8.92 -6.14
CA ASN A 80 -12.46 8.65 -5.60
C ASN A 80 -12.52 8.17 -4.15
N ARG A 81 -11.44 7.52 -3.69
CA ARG A 81 -11.28 7.00 -2.33
C ARG A 81 -10.07 7.60 -1.64
N LEU A 82 -10.23 7.96 -0.38
CA LEU A 82 -9.16 8.50 0.45
C LEU A 82 -8.78 7.50 1.54
N LEU A 83 -7.49 7.15 1.58
CA LEU A 83 -6.85 6.40 2.64
C LEU A 83 -6.04 7.38 3.48
N LEU A 84 -6.24 7.41 4.79
CA LEU A 84 -5.62 8.41 5.66
C LEU A 84 -4.51 7.79 6.51
N TYR A 85 -3.32 8.38 6.40
CA TYR A 85 -2.11 7.92 7.08
C TYR A 85 -2.04 8.34 8.54
N PHE A 86 -1.60 7.41 9.39
CA PHE A 86 -1.10 7.63 10.74
C PHE A 86 0.12 6.73 10.97
N ASN A 87 1.09 7.15 11.78
CA ASN A 87 2.14 6.23 12.22
C ASN A 87 1.66 5.44 13.43
N GLY A 88 1.64 4.11 13.30
CA GLY A 88 1.09 3.22 14.34
C GLY A 88 2.05 2.97 15.50
N ARG A 89 3.33 3.36 15.39
CA ARG A 89 4.39 2.93 16.32
C ARG A 89 5.22 4.05 16.92
N LEU A 90 5.43 5.14 16.19
CA LEU A 90 6.40 6.17 16.56
C LEU A 90 5.77 7.29 17.39
N ILE A 91 6.51 7.75 18.40
CA ILE A 91 6.20 8.91 19.23
C ILE A 91 7.35 9.88 19.14
N ASP A 92 7.13 11.07 18.57
CA ASP A 92 8.13 12.14 18.52
C ASP A 92 8.40 12.66 19.94
N VAL A 93 9.67 12.65 20.34
CA VAL A 93 10.08 13.14 21.67
C VAL A 93 9.82 14.64 21.85
N GLU A 94 9.65 15.37 20.75
CA GLU A 94 9.29 16.78 20.73
C GLU A 94 7.77 17.03 20.81
N SER A 95 6.94 15.98 20.69
CA SER A 95 5.48 16.10 20.76
C SER A 95 4.98 16.44 22.18
N ASP A 96 3.85 17.13 22.26
CA ASP A 96 3.18 17.41 23.53
C ASP A 96 2.79 16.11 24.25
N PHE A 97 2.44 15.08 23.51
CA PHE A 97 2.11 13.76 24.06
C PHE A 97 3.31 13.15 24.82
N TYR A 98 4.53 13.26 24.27
CA TYR A 98 5.72 12.76 24.96
C TYR A 98 6.08 13.66 26.13
N ARG A 99 6.08 14.98 25.95
CA ARG A 99 6.43 15.98 26.97
C ARG A 99 5.46 16.01 28.16
N SER A 100 4.18 15.64 27.97
CA SER A 100 3.23 15.48 29.07
C SER A 100 3.52 14.29 29.99
N GLY A 101 4.41 13.39 29.56
CA GLY A 101 4.73 12.14 30.23
C GLY A 101 3.89 10.94 29.76
N ASP A 102 2.89 11.13 28.90
CA ASP A 102 2.09 10.02 28.37
C ASP A 102 2.90 9.17 27.39
N GLY A 103 3.79 9.78 26.61
CA GLY A 103 4.71 9.04 25.75
C GLY A 103 5.59 8.06 26.53
N ALA A 104 6.13 8.49 27.66
CA ALA A 104 6.97 7.64 28.53
C ALA A 104 6.19 6.46 29.15
N LYS A 105 4.88 6.62 29.41
CA LYS A 105 4.01 5.55 29.93
C LYS A 105 3.77 4.43 28.91
N VAL A 106 3.80 4.76 27.63
CA VAL A 106 3.53 3.82 26.52
C VAL A 106 4.79 3.41 25.76
N ALA A 107 5.95 3.93 26.13
CA ALA A 107 7.22 3.59 25.52
C ALA A 107 7.57 2.12 25.70
N ASN A 108 8.01 1.47 24.62
CA ASN A 108 8.61 0.15 24.69
C ASN A 108 10.03 0.25 25.27
N ARG A 109 10.40 -0.66 26.18
CA ARG A 109 11.64 -0.60 26.96
C ARG A 109 12.44 -1.88 26.86
N ASP A 110 13.77 -1.72 26.85
CA ASP A 110 14.71 -2.83 26.95
C ASP A 110 14.79 -3.39 28.39
N ASN A 111 15.61 -4.41 28.60
CA ASN A 111 15.81 -5.07 29.89
C ASN A 111 16.52 -4.21 30.93
N THR A 112 17.02 -3.03 30.56
CA THR A 112 17.63 -2.04 31.48
C THR A 112 16.67 -0.91 31.83
N GLY A 113 15.45 -0.93 31.25
CA GLY A 113 14.43 0.09 31.43
C GLY A 113 14.58 1.30 30.49
N ARG A 114 15.50 1.24 29.51
CA ARG A 114 15.69 2.30 28.53
C ARG A 114 14.63 2.19 27.43
N GLU A 115 14.15 3.31 26.96
CA GLU A 115 13.23 3.39 25.82
C GLU A 115 13.94 3.00 24.52
N PHE A 116 13.29 2.19 23.69
CA PHE A 116 13.73 1.98 22.33
C PHE A 116 13.45 3.21 21.49
N THR A 117 14.39 3.60 20.64
CA THR A 117 14.29 4.80 19.82
C THR A 117 14.65 4.53 18.36
N GLU A 118 14.00 5.26 17.45
CA GLU A 118 14.41 5.42 16.07
C GLU A 118 14.85 6.86 15.81
N HIS A 119 15.85 7.03 14.92
CA HIS A 119 16.39 8.33 14.57
C HIS A 119 16.31 8.56 13.07
N TYR A 120 15.54 9.56 12.67
CA TYR A 120 15.46 9.99 11.28
C TYR A 120 16.36 11.19 11.05
N LYS A 121 17.21 11.08 10.02
CA LYS A 121 18.09 12.17 9.58
C LYS A 121 17.52 12.78 8.31
N PHE A 122 17.24 14.05 8.35
CA PHE A 122 16.76 14.80 7.19
C PHE A 122 17.96 15.47 6.52
N THR A 123 18.31 15.01 5.33
CA THR A 123 19.53 15.44 4.63
C THR A 123 19.35 16.66 3.75
N GLY A 124 18.16 17.23 3.68
CA GLY A 124 17.85 18.34 2.79
C GLY A 124 17.82 17.99 1.30
N GLU A 125 18.19 16.76 0.94
CA GLU A 125 18.20 16.29 -0.43
C GLU A 125 16.79 16.31 -1.02
N GLY A 126 16.63 17.02 -2.15
CA GLY A 126 15.34 17.18 -2.82
C GLY A 126 14.38 18.16 -2.14
N THR A 127 14.85 18.99 -1.21
CA THR A 127 14.13 20.17 -0.72
C THR A 127 14.79 21.45 -1.21
N THR A 128 13.98 22.48 -1.49
CA THR A 128 14.47 23.82 -1.84
C THR A 128 15.01 24.59 -0.64
N LEU A 129 14.68 24.15 0.57
CA LEU A 129 15.07 24.84 1.81
C LEU A 129 16.51 24.56 2.24
N GLY A 130 17.17 23.52 1.70
CA GLY A 130 18.53 23.14 2.08
C GLY A 130 18.68 22.81 3.57
N TYR A 131 17.60 22.40 4.20
CA TYR A 131 17.51 22.22 5.66
C TYR A 131 18.01 20.84 6.08
N TYR A 132 18.77 20.80 7.17
CA TYR A 132 19.26 19.56 7.77
C TYR A 132 18.76 19.50 9.21
N ASP A 133 18.13 18.40 9.57
CA ASP A 133 17.62 18.16 10.91
C ASP A 133 17.59 16.66 11.21
N SER A 134 17.28 16.32 12.43
CA SER A 134 17.02 14.96 12.86
C SER A 134 15.83 14.91 13.79
N ARG A 135 15.09 13.81 13.76
CA ARG A 135 14.02 13.54 14.72
C ARG A 135 14.34 12.25 15.46
N THR A 136 14.03 12.27 16.73
CA THR A 136 14.08 11.09 17.59
C THR A 136 12.68 10.69 17.94
N PHE A 137 12.38 9.43 17.72
CA PHE A 137 11.09 8.83 18.04
C PHE A 137 11.30 7.73 19.07
N VAL A 138 10.39 7.65 20.01
CA VAL A 138 10.28 6.50 20.92
C VAL A 138 9.33 5.49 20.27
N ILE A 139 9.65 4.20 20.44
CA ILE A 139 8.82 3.11 19.98
C ILE A 139 7.71 2.86 20.98
N ALA A 140 6.45 2.87 20.54
CA ALA A 140 5.30 2.56 21.39
C ALA A 140 5.17 1.05 21.65
N ASP A 141 4.80 0.68 22.87
CA ASP A 141 4.43 -0.67 23.26
C ASP A 141 2.94 -0.91 22.99
N MET A 142 2.64 -1.77 22.02
CA MET A 142 1.26 -2.12 21.63
C MET A 142 0.48 -2.85 22.74
N SER A 143 1.14 -3.31 23.79
CA SER A 143 0.47 -3.89 24.96
C SER A 143 -0.22 -2.83 25.83
N LYS A 144 0.16 -1.57 25.71
CA LYS A 144 -0.36 -0.49 26.55
C LYS A 144 -1.72 0.00 26.09
N ARG A 145 -2.72 -0.07 26.97
CA ARG A 145 -4.10 0.35 26.69
C ARG A 145 -4.17 1.79 26.17
N LEU A 146 -3.45 2.72 26.81
CA LEU A 146 -3.41 4.13 26.42
C LEU A 146 -2.99 4.32 24.95
N TRP A 147 -2.03 3.52 24.44
CA TRP A 147 -1.62 3.60 23.04
C TRP A 147 -2.67 3.00 22.11
N ARG A 148 -3.25 1.86 22.45
CA ARG A 148 -4.34 1.26 21.65
C ARG A 148 -5.56 2.19 21.59
N ASP A 149 -5.92 2.87 22.68
CA ASP A 149 -6.98 3.87 22.67
C ASP A 149 -6.68 5.03 21.71
N GLN A 150 -5.41 5.42 21.61
CA GLN A 150 -4.98 6.43 20.65
C GLN A 150 -5.15 5.97 19.21
N LEU A 151 -4.81 4.72 18.90
CA LEU A 151 -5.03 4.13 17.56
C LEU A 151 -6.53 4.10 17.22
N LEU A 152 -7.39 3.67 18.13
CA LEU A 152 -8.84 3.68 17.93
C LEU A 152 -9.38 5.10 17.68
N ALA A 153 -8.89 6.09 18.45
CA ALA A 153 -9.29 7.48 18.26
C ALA A 153 -8.90 8.03 16.88
N TRP A 154 -7.77 7.58 16.30
CA TRP A 154 -7.39 7.97 14.94
C TRP A 154 -8.26 7.30 13.88
N ALA A 155 -8.65 6.05 14.06
CA ALA A 155 -9.62 5.41 13.19
C ALA A 155 -10.94 6.19 13.17
N ASP A 156 -11.45 6.57 14.35
CA ASP A 156 -12.64 7.39 14.47
C ASP A 156 -12.49 8.78 13.82
N ARG A 157 -11.34 9.40 13.98
CA ARG A 157 -11.02 10.67 13.33
C ARG A 157 -11.01 10.54 11.81
N ALA A 158 -10.38 9.51 11.25
CA ALA A 158 -10.38 9.23 9.82
C ALA A 158 -11.83 9.08 9.29
N MET A 159 -12.65 8.30 9.98
CA MET A 159 -14.07 8.16 9.66
C MET A 159 -14.81 9.51 9.74
N SER A 160 -14.55 10.34 10.78
CA SER A 160 -15.17 11.65 10.96
C SER A 160 -14.81 12.67 9.88
N TYR A 161 -13.68 12.51 9.23
CA TYR A 161 -13.27 13.29 8.06
C TYR A 161 -13.90 12.77 6.76
N GLY A 162 -14.51 11.59 6.80
CA GLY A 162 -15.10 10.95 5.63
C GLY A 162 -14.07 10.21 4.77
N ALA A 163 -12.94 9.77 5.33
CA ALA A 163 -12.02 8.86 4.65
C ALA A 163 -12.70 7.51 4.38
N ASP A 164 -12.15 6.73 3.46
CA ASP A 164 -12.58 5.37 3.14
C ASP A 164 -11.74 4.31 3.87
N ALA A 165 -10.56 4.71 4.36
CA ALA A 165 -9.65 3.82 5.08
C ALA A 165 -8.75 4.57 6.06
N VAL A 166 -8.29 3.83 7.07
CA VAL A 166 -7.15 4.21 7.90
C VAL A 166 -5.94 3.34 7.54
N PHE A 167 -4.77 3.96 7.50
CA PHE A 167 -3.50 3.28 7.28
C PHE A 167 -2.56 3.57 8.45
N TYR A 168 -2.09 2.51 9.09
CA TYR A 168 -1.11 2.59 10.17
C TYR A 168 0.26 2.16 9.69
N ASP A 169 1.15 3.14 9.52
CA ASP A 169 2.54 2.90 9.17
C ASP A 169 3.27 2.14 10.27
N GLN A 170 4.18 1.23 9.89
CA GLN A 170 5.03 0.43 10.78
C GLN A 170 4.29 -0.52 11.75
N LEU A 171 2.96 -0.59 11.71
CA LEU A 171 2.23 -1.46 12.63
C LEU A 171 2.22 -2.94 12.18
N GLY A 172 2.38 -3.21 10.90
CA GLY A 172 2.40 -4.57 10.34
C GLY A 172 3.77 -5.26 10.44
N VAL A 173 4.85 -4.53 10.72
CA VAL A 173 6.19 -5.09 10.80
C VAL A 173 6.32 -6.08 11.96
N ALA A 174 7.10 -7.14 11.77
CA ALA A 174 7.48 -8.02 12.88
C ALA A 174 8.21 -7.22 13.97
N GLU A 175 7.98 -7.57 15.24
CA GLU A 175 8.57 -6.83 16.35
C GLU A 175 10.08 -7.03 16.43
N GLU A 176 10.81 -5.95 16.25
CA GLU A 176 12.27 -5.92 16.37
C GLU A 176 12.72 -5.53 17.78
N PHE A 177 11.81 -4.97 18.58
CA PHE A 177 12.09 -4.40 19.89
C PHE A 177 11.33 -5.18 20.97
N PRO A 178 11.96 -6.22 21.56
CA PRO A 178 11.31 -7.02 22.59
C PRO A 178 11.01 -6.17 23.81
N GLY A 179 9.75 -6.15 24.24
CA GLY A 179 9.31 -5.33 25.38
C GLY A 179 9.59 -6.00 26.72
N TRP A 180 10.34 -5.35 27.59
CA TRP A 180 10.73 -5.84 28.91
C TRP A 180 9.99 -5.16 30.07
N ASP A 181 9.06 -4.26 29.79
CA ASP A 181 8.25 -3.63 30.83
C ASP A 181 7.30 -4.62 31.49
N LEU A 182 7.57 -4.94 32.75
CA LEU A 182 6.80 -5.90 33.53
C LEU A 182 5.42 -5.38 33.96
N SER A 183 5.17 -4.08 33.84
CA SER A 183 3.87 -3.46 34.14
C SER A 183 2.84 -3.59 33.02
N ARG A 184 3.20 -4.21 31.90
CA ARG A 184 2.29 -4.38 30.76
C ARG A 184 1.24 -5.46 30.98
N GLU A 185 0.19 -5.43 30.19
CA GLU A 185 -0.94 -6.34 30.27
C GLU A 185 -0.64 -7.78 29.83
N TYR A 186 0.45 -7.99 29.10
CA TYR A 186 0.82 -9.31 28.54
C TYR A 186 1.87 -10.00 29.44
N PRO A 187 1.90 -11.34 29.43
CA PRO A 187 2.89 -12.11 30.16
C PRO A 187 4.32 -11.82 29.73
N VAL A 188 5.28 -11.96 30.65
CA VAL A 188 6.71 -11.72 30.36
C VAL A 188 7.25 -12.57 29.22
N GLN A 189 6.77 -13.80 29.07
CA GLN A 189 7.16 -14.71 27.98
C GLN A 189 6.73 -14.22 26.59
N ASP A 190 5.85 -13.24 26.49
CA ASP A 190 5.37 -12.68 25.22
C ASP A 190 6.20 -11.46 24.77
N ILE A 191 7.44 -11.34 25.22
CA ILE A 191 8.32 -10.19 24.91
C ILE A 191 8.68 -10.08 23.41
N PHE A 192 8.72 -11.17 22.68
CA PHE A 192 9.09 -11.24 21.25
C PHE A 192 7.88 -11.40 20.33
N THR A 193 6.81 -10.80 20.57
CA THR A 193 5.64 -11.20 19.81
C THR A 193 5.12 -10.13 18.87
N GLY A 194 4.76 -10.56 17.67
CA GLY A 194 3.77 -9.85 16.85
C GLY A 194 2.37 -9.89 17.47
N ARG A 195 2.17 -10.57 18.60
CA ARG A 195 0.86 -10.79 19.21
C ARG A 195 0.16 -9.50 19.58
N TYR A 196 0.84 -8.59 20.28
CA TYR A 196 0.16 -7.33 20.66
C TYR A 196 -0.17 -6.45 19.47
N LYS A 197 0.64 -6.50 18.39
CA LYS A 197 0.32 -5.82 17.13
C LYS A 197 -0.87 -6.49 16.45
N ALA A 198 -0.90 -7.81 16.44
CA ALA A 198 -2.03 -8.57 15.92
C ALA A 198 -3.31 -8.30 16.72
N ASP A 199 -3.22 -8.29 18.07
CA ASP A 199 -4.34 -7.96 18.95
C ASP A 199 -4.82 -6.51 18.76
N ALA A 200 -3.91 -5.55 18.61
CA ALA A 200 -4.25 -4.16 18.31
C ALA A 200 -4.94 -4.01 16.95
N LEU A 201 -4.43 -4.65 15.90
CA LEU A 201 -5.05 -4.62 14.57
C LEU A 201 -6.41 -5.30 14.56
N ARG A 202 -6.58 -6.44 15.28
CA ARG A 202 -7.89 -7.07 15.44
C ARG A 202 -8.87 -6.16 16.14
N GLU A 203 -8.47 -5.53 17.25
CA GLU A 203 -9.31 -4.58 18.00
C GLU A 203 -9.74 -3.39 17.14
N ILE A 204 -8.79 -2.81 16.38
CA ILE A 204 -9.08 -1.72 15.43
C ILE A 204 -10.06 -2.19 14.36
N ARG A 205 -9.81 -3.37 13.76
CA ARG A 205 -10.71 -3.95 12.76
C ARG A 205 -12.12 -4.12 13.28
N ASP A 206 -12.27 -4.76 14.44
CA ASP A 206 -13.57 -5.00 15.05
C ASP A 206 -14.31 -3.68 15.33
N HIS A 207 -13.58 -2.68 15.84
CA HIS A 207 -14.11 -1.36 16.12
C HIS A 207 -14.62 -0.63 14.87
N ILE A 208 -13.82 -0.59 13.80
CA ILE A 208 -14.21 0.12 12.56
C ILE A 208 -15.32 -0.62 11.83
N LYS A 209 -15.22 -1.97 11.72
CA LYS A 209 -16.23 -2.79 11.01
C LYS A 209 -17.59 -2.80 11.71
N ALA A 210 -17.63 -2.61 13.02
CA ALA A 210 -18.87 -2.43 13.76
C ALA A 210 -19.57 -1.11 13.43
N LYS A 211 -18.83 -0.08 13.00
CA LYS A 211 -19.37 1.25 12.64
C LYS A 211 -19.66 1.34 11.13
N ASP A 212 -18.75 0.86 10.32
CA ASP A 212 -18.85 0.85 8.86
C ASP A 212 -18.12 -0.40 8.31
N PRO A 213 -18.86 -1.42 7.85
CA PRO A 213 -18.27 -2.65 7.28
C PRO A 213 -17.39 -2.39 6.05
N GLU A 214 -17.62 -1.32 5.30
CA GLU A 214 -16.86 -0.97 4.09
C GLU A 214 -15.59 -0.16 4.40
N PHE A 215 -15.46 0.41 5.59
CA PHE A 215 -14.27 1.17 5.97
C PHE A 215 -13.06 0.24 6.09
N ALA A 216 -11.96 0.56 5.39
CA ALA A 216 -10.82 -0.34 5.29
C ALA A 216 -9.70 -0.05 6.31
N LEU A 217 -9.01 -1.10 6.73
CA LEU A 217 -7.81 -1.06 7.57
C LEU A 217 -6.59 -1.47 6.77
N GLY A 218 -5.57 -0.65 6.76
CA GLY A 218 -4.29 -0.95 6.13
C GLY A 218 -3.09 -0.73 7.02
N THR A 219 -1.97 -1.36 6.65
CA THR A 219 -0.69 -1.18 7.36
C THR A 219 0.50 -1.32 6.43
N GLU A 220 1.65 -0.81 6.87
CA GLU A 220 2.94 -1.07 6.25
C GLU A 220 3.52 -2.40 6.75
N TRP A 221 4.27 -3.05 5.84
CA TRP A 221 4.93 -4.35 6.03
C TRP A 221 3.97 -5.52 6.24
N LEU A 222 4.52 -6.69 6.01
CA LEU A 222 3.76 -7.94 6.07
C LEU A 222 4.28 -8.84 7.17
N SER A 223 3.33 -9.51 7.78
CA SER A 223 3.54 -10.65 8.65
C SER A 223 2.26 -11.49 8.61
N ASP A 224 2.36 -12.78 8.75
CA ASP A 224 1.20 -13.66 8.83
C ASP A 224 0.35 -13.35 10.07
N CYS A 225 0.97 -12.92 11.17
CA CYS A 225 0.28 -12.53 12.39
C CYS A 225 -0.58 -11.29 12.22
N THR A 226 -0.09 -10.26 11.52
CA THR A 226 -0.73 -8.94 11.42
C THR A 226 -1.61 -8.80 10.19
N SER A 227 -1.15 -9.31 9.04
CA SER A 227 -1.82 -9.11 7.75
C SER A 227 -3.22 -9.73 7.70
N GLN A 228 -3.49 -10.78 8.48
CA GLN A 228 -4.81 -11.41 8.55
C GLN A 228 -5.92 -10.49 9.05
N PHE A 229 -5.58 -9.39 9.71
CA PHE A 229 -6.53 -8.40 10.20
C PHE A 229 -6.67 -7.17 9.29
N CYS A 230 -5.87 -7.08 8.22
CA CYS A 230 -5.85 -5.96 7.32
C CYS A 230 -6.67 -6.21 6.06
N ASP A 231 -7.29 -5.15 5.51
CA ASP A 231 -7.94 -5.18 4.20
C ASP A 231 -6.92 -4.91 3.08
N PHE A 232 -5.86 -4.13 3.38
CA PHE A 232 -4.76 -3.89 2.45
C PHE A 232 -3.43 -3.73 3.19
N VAL A 233 -2.35 -4.09 2.50
CA VAL A 233 -0.98 -3.99 3.02
C VAL A 233 -0.09 -3.33 1.98
N HIS A 234 0.68 -2.35 2.44
CA HIS A 234 1.69 -1.68 1.65
C HIS A 234 3.07 -2.30 1.92
N ILE A 235 3.82 -2.53 0.85
CA ILE A 235 5.16 -3.08 0.93
C ILE A 235 6.11 -2.28 0.04
N VAL A 236 7.36 -2.17 0.48
CA VAL A 236 8.44 -1.51 -0.28
C VAL A 236 9.18 -2.56 -1.11
N GLU A 237 9.25 -2.31 -2.43
CA GLU A 237 10.07 -3.11 -3.33
C GLU A 237 9.83 -4.62 -3.27
N PHE A 238 8.58 -5.00 -3.12
CA PHE A 238 8.17 -6.41 -3.03
C PHE A 238 8.62 -7.20 -4.25
N THR A 239 8.63 -6.58 -5.42
CA THR A 239 9.09 -7.20 -6.66
C THR A 239 10.62 -7.34 -6.74
N ALA A 240 11.38 -6.71 -5.86
CA ALA A 240 12.82 -6.88 -5.71
C ALA A 240 13.20 -8.08 -4.82
N LEU A 241 12.25 -8.61 -4.03
CA LEU A 241 12.45 -9.81 -3.21
C LEU A 241 12.51 -11.09 -4.07
N PRO A 242 12.99 -12.21 -3.52
CA PRO A 242 12.95 -13.52 -4.19
C PRO A 242 11.56 -13.78 -4.80
N GLU A 243 11.52 -14.34 -5.98
CA GLU A 243 10.30 -14.42 -6.81
C GLU A 243 9.10 -15.05 -6.09
N SER A 244 9.32 -16.05 -5.27
CA SER A 244 8.26 -16.76 -4.55
C SER A 244 7.69 -16.01 -3.34
N PHE A 245 8.43 -15.06 -2.77
CA PHE A 245 8.07 -14.46 -1.49
C PHE A 245 6.77 -13.64 -1.51
N PRO A 246 6.54 -12.73 -2.49
CA PRO A 246 5.27 -12.04 -2.60
C PRO A 246 4.10 -12.99 -2.86
N GLU A 247 4.34 -14.05 -3.59
CA GLU A 247 3.33 -15.00 -4.00
C GLU A 247 2.78 -15.83 -2.84
N TRP A 248 3.61 -16.12 -1.83
CA TRP A 248 3.15 -16.82 -0.61
C TRP A 248 2.02 -16.07 0.08
N PHE A 249 2.23 -14.77 0.29
CA PHE A 249 1.21 -13.93 0.93
C PHE A 249 -0.01 -13.77 0.05
N ARG A 250 0.18 -13.54 -1.24
CA ARG A 250 -0.93 -13.38 -2.18
C ARG A 250 -1.76 -14.65 -2.34
N TYR A 251 -1.13 -15.81 -2.23
CA TYR A 251 -1.79 -17.11 -2.29
C TYR A 251 -2.48 -17.47 -0.95
N THR A 252 -1.83 -17.17 0.17
CA THR A 252 -2.31 -17.52 1.52
C THR A 252 -3.43 -16.60 2.00
N PHE A 253 -3.35 -15.30 1.69
CA PHE A 253 -4.32 -14.28 2.07
C PHE A 253 -4.92 -13.64 0.82
N PRO A 254 -5.76 -14.37 0.06
CA PRO A 254 -6.30 -13.89 -1.22
C PRO A 254 -7.24 -12.70 -1.09
N GLU A 255 -7.86 -12.50 0.08
CA GLU A 255 -8.76 -11.39 0.39
C GLU A 255 -8.02 -10.08 0.70
N VAL A 256 -6.75 -10.14 1.08
CA VAL A 256 -5.96 -8.95 1.38
C VAL A 256 -5.45 -8.31 0.09
N ILE A 257 -5.58 -7.01 -0.03
CA ILE A 257 -5.00 -6.23 -1.13
C ILE A 257 -3.53 -5.96 -0.82
N TRP A 258 -2.64 -6.57 -1.61
CA TRP A 258 -1.21 -6.37 -1.52
C TRP A 258 -0.75 -5.36 -2.55
N SER A 259 0.12 -4.42 -2.15
CA SER A 259 0.67 -3.40 -3.05
C SER A 259 2.19 -3.38 -3.04
N ASP A 260 2.76 -2.82 -4.09
CA ASP A 260 4.19 -2.62 -4.22
C ASP A 260 4.51 -1.21 -4.71
N ARG A 261 5.46 -0.53 -4.07
CA ARG A 261 5.94 0.81 -4.43
C ARG A 261 7.36 0.79 -5.02
N CYS A 262 7.63 -0.13 -5.94
CA CYS A 262 8.95 -0.26 -6.53
C CYS A 262 9.27 0.78 -7.61
N VAL A 263 8.26 1.47 -8.17
CA VAL A 263 8.43 2.42 -9.27
C VAL A 263 8.25 3.85 -8.76
N ARG A 264 9.32 4.67 -8.89
CA ARG A 264 9.38 6.04 -8.36
C ARG A 264 9.68 7.10 -9.42
N ASP A 265 10.01 6.67 -10.63
CA ASP A 265 10.41 7.49 -11.76
C ASP A 265 10.19 6.71 -13.07
N ASP A 266 10.75 7.21 -14.18
CA ASP A 266 10.64 6.59 -15.49
C ASP A 266 11.66 5.46 -15.77
N ASN A 267 12.44 5.02 -14.75
CA ASN A 267 13.46 3.99 -14.95
C ASN A 267 12.87 2.57 -14.82
N ASP A 268 13.19 1.69 -15.76
CA ASP A 268 12.82 0.26 -15.82
C ASP A 268 11.32 0.00 -15.55
N VAL A 269 10.47 0.94 -15.95
CA VAL A 269 9.03 0.94 -15.68
C VAL A 269 8.33 -0.32 -16.20
N PRO A 270 8.48 -0.71 -17.49
CA PRO A 270 7.71 -1.84 -18.03
C PRO A 270 7.94 -3.13 -17.26
N ARG A 271 9.18 -3.42 -16.92
CA ARG A 271 9.54 -4.62 -16.15
C ARG A 271 8.92 -4.62 -14.76
N ARG A 272 9.05 -3.53 -14.04
CA ARG A 272 8.59 -3.40 -12.64
C ARG A 272 7.07 -3.43 -12.55
N VAL A 273 6.38 -2.66 -13.41
CA VAL A 273 4.91 -2.59 -13.41
C VAL A 273 4.29 -3.89 -13.92
N ASN A 274 4.86 -4.54 -14.95
CA ASN A 274 4.42 -5.87 -15.39
C ASN A 274 4.52 -6.90 -14.24
N ASN A 275 5.58 -6.84 -13.47
CA ASN A 275 5.80 -7.73 -12.32
C ASN A 275 4.72 -7.55 -11.25
N THR A 276 4.24 -6.33 -10.99
CA THR A 276 3.15 -6.14 -10.03
C THR A 276 1.86 -6.81 -10.49
N LEU A 277 1.50 -6.69 -11.80
CA LEU A 277 0.35 -7.41 -12.33
C LEU A 277 0.57 -8.93 -12.30
N LEU A 278 1.75 -9.39 -12.73
CA LEU A 278 2.08 -10.82 -12.74
C LEU A 278 1.91 -11.46 -11.37
N LYS A 279 2.35 -10.78 -10.30
CA LYS A 279 2.33 -11.29 -8.92
C LYS A 279 1.04 -10.97 -8.14
N GLY A 280 0.02 -10.42 -8.79
CA GLY A 280 -1.26 -10.11 -8.14
C GLY A 280 -1.24 -8.91 -7.21
N LEU A 281 -0.22 -8.05 -7.32
CA LEU A 281 -0.06 -6.86 -6.49
C LEU A 281 -0.76 -5.65 -7.10
N ARG A 282 -1.14 -4.67 -6.27
CA ARG A 282 -1.56 -3.33 -6.71
C ARG A 282 -0.36 -2.41 -6.81
N ASN A 283 -0.48 -1.36 -7.63
CA ASN A 283 0.55 -0.34 -7.70
C ASN A 283 0.34 0.71 -6.60
N ASP A 284 1.33 0.88 -5.75
CA ASP A 284 1.46 2.02 -4.84
C ASP A 284 2.32 3.07 -5.56
N ILE A 285 1.67 4.11 -6.07
CA ILE A 285 2.28 5.09 -6.97
C ILE A 285 3.04 6.11 -6.12
N GLU A 286 4.36 5.98 -6.05
CA GLU A 286 5.24 6.87 -5.32
C GLU A 286 6.19 7.61 -6.27
N VAL A 287 5.74 8.73 -6.84
CA VAL A 287 6.58 9.52 -7.75
C VAL A 287 7.53 10.40 -6.95
N PHE A 288 8.85 10.30 -7.24
CA PHE A 288 9.91 11.08 -6.60
C PHE A 288 9.79 11.12 -5.07
N ARG A 289 9.58 9.94 -4.45
CA ARG A 289 9.35 9.79 -3.00
C ARG A 289 8.17 10.65 -2.50
N CYS A 290 7.03 10.51 -3.18
CA CYS A 290 5.76 11.20 -2.91
C CYS A 290 5.75 12.73 -3.16
N ARG A 291 6.79 13.29 -3.77
CA ARG A 291 6.86 14.71 -4.09
C ARG A 291 6.21 15.06 -5.42
N GLY A 292 6.24 14.14 -6.39
CA GLY A 292 5.65 14.30 -7.72
C GLY A 292 4.28 13.65 -7.84
N LEU A 293 3.61 13.93 -8.95
CA LEU A 293 2.41 13.25 -9.40
C LEU A 293 2.73 12.36 -10.61
N ILE A 294 1.87 11.38 -10.89
CA ILE A 294 2.13 10.38 -11.94
C ILE A 294 2.32 11.00 -13.33
N ASP A 295 1.70 12.14 -13.63
CA ASP A 295 1.84 12.86 -14.89
C ASP A 295 3.17 13.61 -15.04
N GLU A 296 3.99 13.64 -14.00
CA GLU A 296 5.39 14.12 -14.05
C GLU A 296 6.37 13.01 -14.50
N THR A 297 5.89 11.78 -14.68
CA THR A 297 6.65 10.61 -15.15
C THR A 297 5.95 9.98 -16.35
N PRO A 298 6.13 10.50 -17.57
CA PRO A 298 5.33 10.13 -18.74
C PRO A 298 5.46 8.66 -19.16
N VAL A 299 6.62 8.03 -18.97
CA VAL A 299 6.80 6.59 -19.28
C VAL A 299 6.03 5.75 -18.27
N TYR A 300 6.13 6.07 -16.98
CA TYR A 300 5.38 5.38 -15.93
C TYR A 300 3.88 5.57 -16.11
N GLN A 301 3.44 6.81 -16.33
CA GLN A 301 2.03 7.14 -16.59
C GLN A 301 1.47 6.31 -17.74
N ALA A 302 2.12 6.35 -18.91
CA ALA A 302 1.63 5.67 -20.10
C ALA A 302 1.56 4.14 -19.92
N HIS A 303 2.55 3.53 -19.27
CA HIS A 303 2.59 2.09 -19.07
C HIS A 303 1.57 1.64 -18.01
N LEU A 304 1.49 2.35 -16.90
CA LEU A 304 0.53 2.05 -15.83
C LEU A 304 -0.92 2.20 -16.31
N ALA A 305 -1.20 3.20 -17.15
CA ALA A 305 -2.53 3.36 -17.76
C ALA A 305 -2.95 2.10 -18.53
N LYS A 306 -2.05 1.49 -19.31
CA LYS A 306 -2.32 0.24 -20.05
C LYS A 306 -2.58 -0.95 -19.10
N ILE A 307 -1.76 -1.10 -18.06
CA ILE A 307 -1.95 -2.14 -17.03
C ILE A 307 -3.30 -2.00 -16.34
N ASN A 308 -3.66 -0.77 -15.94
CA ASN A 308 -4.93 -0.53 -15.27
C ASN A 308 -6.13 -0.67 -16.23
N ALA A 309 -5.97 -0.37 -17.52
CA ALA A 309 -6.97 -0.67 -18.52
C ALA A 309 -7.26 -2.18 -18.62
N LEU A 310 -6.24 -3.03 -18.55
CA LEU A 310 -6.44 -4.49 -18.47
C LEU A 310 -7.17 -4.90 -17.18
N ARG A 311 -6.81 -4.31 -16.04
CA ARG A 311 -7.50 -4.58 -14.77
C ARG A 311 -8.99 -4.19 -14.83
N HIS A 312 -9.29 -3.06 -15.45
CA HIS A 312 -10.69 -2.62 -15.64
C HIS A 312 -11.44 -3.44 -16.69
N ALA A 313 -10.75 -4.02 -17.68
CA ALA A 313 -11.38 -4.90 -18.65
C ALA A 313 -11.76 -6.29 -18.06
N TYR A 314 -11.07 -6.74 -17.01
CA TYR A 314 -11.28 -8.04 -16.37
C TYR A 314 -11.28 -7.91 -14.82
N PRO A 315 -12.15 -7.06 -14.25
CA PRO A 315 -12.11 -6.76 -12.83
C PRO A 315 -12.37 -8.00 -11.97
N GLU A 316 -13.29 -8.86 -12.36
CA GLU A 316 -13.64 -10.09 -11.68
C GLU A 316 -12.48 -11.11 -11.61
N LEU A 317 -11.50 -11.02 -12.51
CA LEU A 317 -10.30 -11.87 -12.53
C LEU A 317 -9.11 -11.17 -11.91
N LEU A 318 -8.77 -9.95 -12.38
CA LEU A 318 -7.51 -9.28 -12.05
C LEU A 318 -7.58 -8.41 -10.77
N LEU A 319 -8.79 -8.04 -10.32
CA LEU A 319 -8.97 -7.26 -9.08
C LEU A 319 -9.59 -8.08 -7.96
N GLU A 320 -10.60 -8.89 -8.25
CA GLU A 320 -11.40 -9.63 -7.27
C GLU A 320 -11.09 -11.14 -7.29
N GLY A 321 -10.51 -11.62 -8.39
CA GLY A 321 -10.20 -13.02 -8.59
C GLY A 321 -9.12 -13.56 -7.65
N ARG A 322 -9.22 -14.85 -7.37
CA ARG A 322 -8.22 -15.55 -6.57
C ARG A 322 -6.93 -15.71 -7.40
N TYR A 323 -5.85 -15.23 -6.87
CA TYR A 323 -4.52 -15.49 -7.40
C TYR A 323 -4.15 -16.96 -7.17
N THR A 324 -3.75 -17.67 -8.22
CA THR A 324 -3.44 -19.10 -8.18
C THR A 324 -2.01 -19.43 -8.66
N ALA A 325 -1.14 -18.43 -8.70
CA ALA A 325 0.28 -18.55 -9.06
C ALA A 325 0.47 -19.34 -10.36
N THR A 326 1.08 -20.52 -10.30
CA THR A 326 1.32 -21.40 -11.45
C THR A 326 0.30 -22.54 -11.58
N ASP A 327 -0.73 -22.56 -10.76
CA ASP A 327 -1.68 -23.66 -10.74
C ASP A 327 -2.67 -23.62 -11.91
N GLY A 328 -3.05 -24.80 -12.38
CA GLY A 328 -4.14 -25.01 -13.32
C GLY A 328 -3.80 -24.74 -14.79
N PHE A 329 -2.59 -24.37 -15.14
CA PHE A 329 -2.13 -24.20 -16.53
C PHE A 329 -0.70 -24.72 -16.74
N SER A 330 -0.30 -24.81 -18.01
CA SER A 330 1.10 -25.06 -18.39
C SER A 330 1.58 -24.05 -19.44
N CYS A 331 2.84 -23.69 -19.36
CA CYS A 331 3.56 -22.90 -20.36
C CYS A 331 4.64 -23.76 -21.01
N SER A 332 4.65 -23.85 -22.35
CA SER A 332 5.62 -24.67 -23.07
C SER A 332 7.04 -24.11 -23.08
N ASN A 333 7.24 -22.88 -22.62
CA ASN A 333 8.56 -22.23 -22.55
C ASN A 333 8.79 -21.67 -21.15
N PRO A 334 9.75 -22.23 -20.38
CA PRO A 334 10.04 -21.78 -19.01
C PRO A 334 10.70 -20.39 -18.93
N ALA A 335 11.18 -19.83 -20.04
CA ALA A 335 11.72 -18.47 -20.10
C ALA A 335 10.60 -17.39 -20.07
N LEU A 336 9.35 -17.79 -20.25
CA LEU A 336 8.19 -16.90 -20.08
C LEU A 336 7.69 -16.95 -18.64
N SER A 337 7.53 -15.79 -18.03
CA SER A 337 6.90 -15.69 -16.71
C SER A 337 5.39 -15.63 -16.85
N ALA A 338 4.68 -16.58 -16.22
CA ALA A 338 3.22 -16.70 -16.33
C ALA A 338 2.58 -16.96 -14.96
N ARG A 339 1.43 -16.32 -14.69
CA ARG A 339 0.65 -16.51 -13.46
C ARG A 339 -0.83 -16.47 -13.77
N SER A 340 -1.61 -17.15 -12.94
CA SER A 340 -3.05 -17.33 -13.14
C SER A 340 -3.90 -16.69 -12.03
N TYR A 341 -5.13 -16.37 -12.42
CA TYR A 341 -6.20 -15.84 -11.59
C TYR A 341 -7.49 -16.54 -11.93
N THR A 342 -8.31 -16.87 -10.95
CA THR A 342 -9.57 -17.60 -11.15
C THR A 342 -10.75 -16.89 -10.51
N ALA A 343 -11.88 -16.90 -11.21
CA ALA A 343 -13.16 -16.43 -10.70
C ALA A 343 -14.31 -17.04 -11.53
N GLY A 344 -15.41 -17.46 -10.89
CA GLY A 344 -16.64 -17.84 -11.56
C GLY A 344 -16.51 -18.90 -12.66
N GLY A 345 -15.57 -19.83 -12.56
CA GLY A 345 -15.32 -20.85 -13.60
C GLY A 345 -14.51 -20.33 -14.80
N ARG A 346 -13.95 -19.13 -14.71
CA ARG A 346 -13.01 -18.54 -15.67
C ARG A 346 -11.59 -18.54 -15.07
N MET A 347 -10.59 -18.53 -15.94
CA MET A 347 -9.19 -18.39 -15.59
C MET A 347 -8.51 -17.36 -16.50
N ALA A 348 -7.84 -16.38 -15.94
CA ALA A 348 -6.92 -15.52 -16.67
C ALA A 348 -5.48 -15.99 -16.45
N VAL A 349 -4.70 -16.11 -17.51
CA VAL A 349 -3.26 -16.34 -17.44
C VAL A 349 -2.58 -15.09 -17.97
N VAL A 350 -1.87 -14.39 -17.09
CA VAL A 350 -1.01 -13.25 -17.43
C VAL A 350 0.36 -13.77 -17.77
N VAL A 351 0.90 -13.40 -18.93
CA VAL A 351 2.21 -13.86 -19.41
C VAL A 351 3.04 -12.66 -19.81
N THR A 352 4.27 -12.61 -19.38
CA THR A 352 5.26 -11.59 -19.75
C THR A 352 6.60 -12.21 -20.09
N ASN A 353 7.37 -11.54 -20.94
CA ASN A 353 8.74 -11.88 -21.23
C ASN A 353 9.68 -10.88 -20.56
N LEU A 354 10.43 -11.31 -19.55
CA LEU A 354 11.43 -10.48 -18.87
C LEU A 354 12.84 -10.59 -19.45
N ASP A 355 13.05 -11.54 -20.39
CA ASP A 355 14.32 -11.72 -21.07
C ASP A 355 14.53 -10.73 -22.23
N ALA A 356 15.80 -10.42 -22.52
CA ALA A 356 16.15 -9.56 -23.65
C ALA A 356 15.82 -10.16 -25.02
N LYS A 357 15.77 -11.51 -25.12
CA LYS A 357 15.47 -12.22 -26.35
C LYS A 357 13.97 -12.40 -26.54
N VAL A 358 13.52 -12.38 -27.79
CA VAL A 358 12.14 -12.74 -28.12
C VAL A 358 11.86 -14.18 -27.71
N GLN A 359 10.81 -14.37 -26.92
CA GLN A 359 10.37 -15.68 -26.47
C GLN A 359 9.06 -16.08 -27.17
N LYS A 360 8.93 -17.39 -27.43
CA LYS A 360 7.70 -17.98 -27.99
C LYS A 360 7.23 -19.07 -27.04
N GLY A 361 5.94 -19.22 -26.89
CA GLY A 361 5.37 -20.27 -26.05
C GLY A 361 3.91 -20.51 -26.35
N LYS A 362 3.37 -21.56 -25.76
CA LYS A 362 1.95 -21.92 -25.80
C LYS A 362 1.47 -22.11 -24.39
N ILE A 363 0.31 -21.54 -24.09
CA ILE A 363 -0.38 -21.71 -22.80
C ILE A 363 -1.48 -22.75 -22.98
N SER A 364 -1.55 -23.71 -22.08
CA SER A 364 -2.59 -24.74 -22.07
C SER A 364 -3.26 -24.82 -20.70
N VAL A 365 -4.58 -24.84 -20.68
CA VAL A 365 -5.39 -24.94 -19.46
C VAL A 365 -6.28 -26.18 -19.59
N PRO A 366 -5.97 -27.27 -18.90
CA PRO A 366 -6.76 -28.52 -18.98
C PRO A 366 -8.22 -28.31 -18.59
N GLY A 367 -9.15 -28.80 -19.43
CA GLY A 367 -10.58 -28.66 -19.17
C GLY A 367 -11.17 -27.28 -19.47
N TYR A 368 -10.39 -26.39 -20.08
CA TYR A 368 -10.83 -25.05 -20.48
C TYR A 368 -10.55 -24.79 -21.95
N ARG A 369 -11.36 -23.95 -22.58
CA ARG A 369 -11.13 -23.39 -23.91
C ARG A 369 -10.71 -21.92 -23.79
N LEU A 370 -9.86 -21.45 -24.68
CA LEU A 370 -9.54 -20.04 -24.81
C LEU A 370 -10.78 -19.27 -25.25
N ALA A 371 -11.22 -18.32 -24.45
CA ALA A 371 -12.33 -17.42 -24.75
C ALA A 371 -11.83 -16.17 -25.46
N GLU A 372 -10.77 -15.53 -24.93
CA GLU A 372 -10.11 -14.40 -25.58
C GLU A 372 -8.67 -14.24 -25.10
N GLY A 373 -7.88 -13.51 -25.90
CA GLY A 373 -6.55 -13.05 -25.52
C GLY A 373 -6.36 -11.60 -25.92
N ARG A 374 -5.57 -10.85 -25.13
CA ARG A 374 -5.22 -9.46 -25.42
C ARG A 374 -3.76 -9.17 -25.08
N THR A 375 -3.15 -8.33 -25.93
CA THR A 375 -1.87 -7.70 -25.63
C THR A 375 -2.06 -6.54 -24.65
N LEU A 376 -0.97 -6.02 -24.11
CA LEU A 376 -0.98 -4.81 -23.27
C LEU A 376 -1.55 -3.58 -24.01
N ASP A 377 -1.38 -3.52 -25.34
CA ASP A 377 -1.92 -2.45 -26.19
C ASP A 377 -3.39 -2.68 -26.59
N GLY A 378 -4.03 -3.73 -26.09
CA GLY A 378 -5.44 -4.04 -26.31
C GLY A 378 -5.74 -4.84 -27.57
N GLU A 379 -4.72 -5.23 -28.36
CA GLU A 379 -4.88 -6.05 -29.55
C GLU A 379 -5.37 -7.46 -29.21
N LYS A 380 -6.34 -7.96 -29.97
CA LYS A 380 -6.86 -9.32 -29.80
C LYS A 380 -5.89 -10.36 -30.31
N LEU A 381 -5.74 -11.44 -29.57
CA LEU A 381 -4.99 -12.62 -29.95
C LEU A 381 -5.94 -13.71 -30.44
N SER A 382 -5.59 -14.33 -31.57
CA SER A 382 -6.41 -15.37 -32.20
C SER A 382 -6.23 -16.79 -31.64
N GLY A 383 -5.29 -16.96 -30.70
CA GLY A 383 -4.97 -18.28 -30.14
C GLY A 383 -4.09 -18.21 -28.87
N ASN A 384 -3.74 -19.38 -28.35
CA ASN A 384 -2.95 -19.54 -27.13
C ASN A 384 -1.42 -19.68 -27.39
N SER A 385 -0.99 -19.54 -28.64
CA SER A 385 0.43 -19.44 -29.02
C SER A 385 0.83 -17.97 -29.04
N ILE A 386 1.86 -17.63 -28.28
CA ILE A 386 2.31 -16.27 -28.06
C ILE A 386 3.76 -16.07 -28.50
N ARG A 387 4.07 -14.85 -28.92
CA ARG A 387 5.43 -14.41 -29.23
C ARG A 387 5.61 -13.03 -28.60
N LEU A 388 6.49 -12.94 -27.61
CA LEU A 388 6.70 -11.75 -26.79
C LEU A 388 8.12 -11.23 -26.94
N LYS A 389 8.28 -9.95 -27.22
CA LYS A 389 9.53 -9.21 -27.06
C LYS A 389 9.78 -8.95 -25.57
N GLN A 390 10.94 -8.43 -25.24
CA GLN A 390 11.23 -8.01 -23.87
C GLN A 390 10.19 -7.04 -23.36
N ASN A 391 9.70 -7.30 -22.16
CA ASN A 391 8.67 -6.52 -21.46
C ASN A 391 7.28 -6.49 -22.14
N ASP A 392 7.05 -7.26 -23.19
CA ASP A 392 5.69 -7.48 -23.67
C ASP A 392 4.88 -8.24 -22.60
N LEU A 393 3.59 -7.94 -22.54
CA LEU A 393 2.65 -8.61 -21.66
C LEU A 393 1.36 -8.95 -22.42
N VAL A 394 0.82 -10.13 -22.17
CA VAL A 394 -0.47 -10.56 -22.67
C VAL A 394 -1.31 -11.17 -21.56
N ILE A 395 -2.62 -11.11 -21.73
CA ILE A 395 -3.59 -11.85 -20.92
C ILE A 395 -4.35 -12.83 -21.83
N LEU A 396 -4.48 -14.08 -21.36
CA LEU A 396 -5.28 -15.11 -21.99
C LEU A 396 -6.38 -15.52 -21.01
N VAL A 397 -7.63 -15.37 -21.43
CA VAL A 397 -8.81 -15.69 -20.61
C VAL A 397 -9.43 -16.98 -21.13
N TYR A 398 -9.64 -17.91 -20.22
CA TYR A 398 -10.17 -19.24 -20.48
C TYR A 398 -11.50 -19.44 -19.74
N GLU A 399 -12.38 -20.24 -20.34
CA GLU A 399 -13.65 -20.66 -19.77
C GLU A 399 -13.70 -22.19 -19.72
N LYS A 400 -14.36 -22.77 -18.71
CA LYS A 400 -14.55 -24.23 -18.63
C LYS A 400 -15.17 -24.74 -19.91
N SER A 401 -14.56 -25.80 -20.47
CA SER A 401 -15.20 -26.56 -21.56
C SER A 401 -16.49 -27.20 -21.04
N ARG A 402 -17.53 -27.13 -21.84
CA ARG A 402 -18.81 -27.78 -21.54
C ARG A 402 -18.67 -29.29 -21.68
#